data_c99101f7f7b850a7b923093c949cc36e
#
_entry.id   c99101f7f7b850a7b923093c949cc36e
#
_cell.length_a   1.000
_cell.length_b   1.000
_cell.length_c   1.000
_cell.angle_alpha   90.00
_cell.angle_beta   90.00
_cell.angle_gamma   90.00
#
_symmetry.space_group_name_H-M   'P 1'
#
loop_
_entity.id
_entity.type
_entity.pdbx_description
1 polymer ?
#
loop_
_entity_poly.entity_id
_entity_poly.type
_entity_poly.pdbx_seq_one_letter_code
_entity_poly.pdbx_strand_id
1 'polypeptide(L)'
;MGDEGMPRASFAGEGHAEECAKAGCMTPLAYRWKNRRKPGYVDGFSNNELYTDSYRQCMEKGMKAIGYEEKLKAYANQTGPIRRGIGLATFWYNTAVFPISLETSSCRLQLNLDGTVNLQVGETEIGQGADTAYAQMCAEILGLSDYKKVHVLSCQDTDVTPTGLGAYASRQTFTAGFSIRQTSELLKRKILEYAREGTRQATSKMGIIDSHIVRITDGRVLMSLS
;
A
#
# COMPACT_ATOMS: atom_id res chain seq x y z
N MET A 1 12.71 2.54 -6.60
CA MET A 1 11.89 3.17 -5.54
C MET A 1 12.37 4.58 -5.34
N GLY A 2 11.44 5.54 -5.34
CA GLY A 2 11.76 6.93 -5.06
C GLY A 2 12.32 7.08 -3.66
N ASP A 3 13.31 7.95 -3.51
CA ASP A 3 13.87 8.28 -2.21
C ASP A 3 12.99 9.35 -1.55
N GLU A 4 12.06 8.91 -0.74
CA GLU A 4 11.16 9.80 0.04
C GLU A 4 11.87 10.47 1.24
N GLY A 5 13.20 10.37 1.32
CA GLY A 5 13.97 10.88 2.45
C GLY A 5 13.97 9.96 3.67
N MET A 6 12.99 9.10 3.87
CA MET A 6 12.93 8.18 5.02
C MET A 6 14.08 7.18 5.09
N PRO A 7 14.53 6.55 3.99
CA PRO A 7 15.72 5.69 4.05
C PRO A 7 16.96 6.42 4.54
N ARG A 8 17.18 7.67 4.11
CA ARG A 8 18.30 8.51 4.58
C ARG A 8 18.15 8.90 6.04
N ALA A 9 16.95 9.34 6.45
CA ALA A 9 16.67 9.66 7.84
C ALA A 9 16.83 8.44 8.76
N SER A 10 16.35 7.27 8.32
CA SER A 10 16.52 6.02 9.05
C SER A 10 17.99 5.61 9.15
N PHE A 11 18.75 5.73 8.07
CA PHE A 11 20.20 5.46 8.10
C PHE A 11 20.92 6.35 9.11
N ALA A 12 20.67 7.67 9.06
CA ALA A 12 21.28 8.61 9.99
C ALA A 12 20.86 8.34 11.45
N GLY A 13 19.57 8.13 11.69
CA GLY A 13 19.02 7.87 13.02
C GLY A 13 19.52 6.55 13.62
N GLU A 14 19.55 5.49 12.83
CA GLU A 14 20.04 4.19 13.27
C GLU A 14 21.56 4.17 13.46
N GLY A 15 22.32 4.88 12.62
CA GLY A 15 23.75 5.10 12.83
C GLY A 15 24.03 5.86 14.13
N HIS A 16 23.25 6.92 14.39
CA HIS A 16 23.35 7.65 15.65
C HIS A 16 22.98 6.79 16.86
N ALA A 17 21.97 5.94 16.75
CA ALA A 17 21.60 4.99 17.79
C ALA A 17 22.75 4.00 18.14
N GLU A 18 23.54 3.56 17.13
CA GLU A 18 24.73 2.74 17.33
C GLU A 18 25.80 3.50 18.14
N GLU A 19 26.07 4.77 17.79
CA GLU A 19 27.04 5.58 18.51
C GLU A 19 26.58 5.88 19.94
N CYS A 20 25.30 6.17 20.16
CA CYS A 20 24.73 6.34 21.49
C CYS A 20 24.83 5.05 22.33
N ALA A 21 24.60 3.89 21.72
CA ALA A 21 24.77 2.61 22.41
C ALA A 21 26.21 2.42 22.88
N LYS A 22 27.21 2.68 22.01
CA LYS A 22 28.62 2.62 22.35
C LYS A 22 28.98 3.57 23.49
N ALA A 23 28.57 4.84 23.40
CA ALA A 23 28.82 5.85 24.44
C ALA A 23 28.19 5.47 25.78
N GLY A 24 27.04 4.81 25.76
CA GLY A 24 26.36 4.32 26.96
C GLY A 24 26.81 2.93 27.43
N CYS A 25 27.87 2.36 26.86
CA CYS A 25 28.36 1.01 27.16
C CYS A 25 27.25 -0.07 27.04
N MET A 26 26.38 0.09 26.07
CA MET A 26 25.27 -0.81 25.76
C MET A 26 25.49 -1.53 24.44
N THR A 27 24.91 -2.72 24.31
CA THR A 27 24.79 -3.31 22.95
C THR A 27 23.75 -2.57 22.15
N PRO A 28 23.86 -2.53 20.79
CA PRO A 28 22.87 -1.91 19.92
C PRO A 28 21.44 -2.41 20.17
N LEU A 29 21.31 -3.69 20.44
CA LEU A 29 20.04 -4.31 20.78
C LEU A 29 19.48 -3.80 22.12
N ALA A 30 20.30 -3.79 23.18
CA ALA A 30 19.90 -3.33 24.51
C ALA A 30 19.46 -1.85 24.48
N TYR A 31 20.17 -1.02 23.72
CA TYR A 31 19.81 0.39 23.52
C TYR A 31 18.43 0.55 22.89
N ARG A 32 18.14 -0.18 21.81
CA ARG A 32 16.83 -0.14 21.13
C ARG A 32 15.70 -0.69 22.02
N TRP A 33 15.96 -1.77 22.77
CA TRP A 33 15.03 -2.29 23.76
C TRP A 33 14.65 -1.27 24.82
N LYS A 34 15.65 -0.56 25.35
CA LYS A 34 15.43 0.46 26.38
C LYS A 34 14.62 1.64 25.85
N ASN A 35 14.88 2.07 24.62
CA ASN A 35 14.32 3.29 24.03
C ASN A 35 13.08 3.05 23.13
N ARG A 36 12.62 1.80 23.01
CA ARG A 36 11.45 1.53 22.16
C ARG A 36 10.20 2.21 22.68
N ARG A 37 9.35 2.63 21.76
CA ARG A 37 7.99 3.05 22.08
C ARG A 37 7.17 1.83 22.51
N LYS A 38 6.37 1.97 23.55
CA LYS A 38 5.53 0.91 24.11
C LYS A 38 4.06 1.27 23.95
N PRO A 39 3.13 0.32 24.06
CA PRO A 39 1.70 0.64 24.16
C PRO A 39 1.45 1.70 25.22
N GLY A 40 0.56 2.65 24.91
CA GLY A 40 0.32 3.85 25.71
C GLY A 40 1.22 5.04 25.39
N TYR A 41 2.21 4.88 24.49
CA TYR A 41 2.97 6.03 24.00
C TYR A 41 2.10 6.88 23.09
N VAL A 42 2.05 8.19 23.39
CA VAL A 42 1.36 9.18 22.53
C VAL A 42 2.40 9.93 21.73
N ASP A 43 2.27 9.91 20.40
CA ASP A 43 3.17 10.64 19.52
C ASP A 43 2.90 12.15 19.62
N GLY A 44 3.93 12.92 19.91
CA GLY A 44 3.81 14.36 20.14
C GLY A 44 3.47 15.19 18.89
N PHE A 45 3.60 14.62 17.69
CA PHE A 45 3.28 15.29 16.44
C PHE A 45 1.84 14.98 15.98
N SER A 46 1.48 13.71 15.93
CA SER A 46 0.16 13.27 15.44
C SER A 46 -0.89 13.14 16.55
N ASN A 47 -0.47 13.18 17.79
CA ASN A 47 -1.30 12.88 18.97
C ASN A 47 -1.94 11.48 18.94
N ASN A 48 -1.37 10.57 18.16
CA ASN A 48 -1.83 9.20 18.06
C ASN A 48 -1.23 8.34 19.17
N GLU A 49 -2.05 7.52 19.78
CA GLU A 49 -1.62 6.56 20.78
C GLU A 49 -1.23 5.24 20.14
N LEU A 50 -0.13 4.64 20.61
CA LEU A 50 0.34 3.32 20.19
C LEU A 50 -0.37 2.25 21.01
N TYR A 51 -1.19 1.42 20.36
CA TYR A 51 -1.99 0.36 21.01
C TYR A 51 -1.34 -1.03 20.97
N THR A 52 -0.29 -1.22 20.14
CA THR A 52 0.31 -2.54 19.91
C THR A 52 1.80 -2.54 20.20
N ASP A 53 2.35 -3.70 20.57
CA ASP A 53 3.80 -3.95 20.70
C ASP A 53 4.35 -4.73 19.49
N SER A 54 3.92 -4.34 18.29
CA SER A 54 4.36 -4.97 17.04
C SER A 54 5.86 -4.79 16.79
N TYR A 55 6.42 -3.67 17.21
CA TYR A 55 7.86 -3.41 17.16
C TYR A 55 8.67 -4.52 17.88
N ARG A 56 8.28 -4.87 19.11
CA ARG A 56 8.91 -5.97 19.87
C ARG A 56 8.80 -7.29 19.11
N GLN A 57 7.60 -7.60 18.62
CA GLN A 57 7.37 -8.86 17.90
C GLN A 57 8.20 -8.93 16.60
N CYS A 58 8.33 -7.84 15.86
CA CYS A 58 9.19 -7.78 14.67
C CYS A 58 10.66 -8.02 15.03
N MET A 59 11.16 -7.36 16.06
CA MET A 59 12.54 -7.56 16.52
C MET A 59 12.79 -9.02 16.92
N GLU A 60 11.97 -9.60 17.80
CA GLU A 60 12.12 -10.97 18.28
C GLU A 60 12.10 -11.99 17.13
N LYS A 61 11.14 -11.87 16.22
CA LYS A 61 11.02 -12.75 15.04
C LYS A 61 12.21 -12.58 14.09
N GLY A 62 12.61 -11.34 13.81
CA GLY A 62 13.74 -11.04 12.93
C GLY A 62 15.06 -11.57 13.49
N MET A 63 15.33 -11.33 14.75
CA MET A 63 16.54 -11.84 15.44
C MET A 63 16.59 -13.36 15.42
N LYS A 64 15.46 -14.03 15.71
CA LYS A 64 15.38 -15.48 15.65
C LYS A 64 15.62 -16.02 14.24
N ALA A 65 15.00 -15.41 13.25
CA ALA A 65 15.09 -15.86 11.84
C ALA A 65 16.53 -15.76 11.29
N ILE A 66 17.27 -14.71 11.69
CA ILE A 66 18.66 -14.53 11.22
C ILE A 66 19.70 -15.24 12.12
N GLY A 67 19.33 -15.79 13.26
CA GLY A 67 20.28 -16.35 14.24
C GLY A 67 21.19 -15.28 14.84
N TYR A 68 20.62 -14.16 15.28
CA TYR A 68 21.36 -12.94 15.66
C TYR A 68 22.41 -13.20 16.73
N GLU A 69 22.04 -13.82 17.85
CA GLU A 69 22.92 -14.05 19.00
C GLU A 69 24.10 -14.98 18.66
N GLU A 70 23.83 -16.04 17.88
CA GLU A 70 24.85 -17.02 17.46
C GLU A 70 25.86 -16.37 16.52
N LYS A 71 25.37 -15.60 15.53
CA LYS A 71 26.22 -14.92 14.57
C LYS A 71 27.01 -13.77 15.22
N LEU A 72 26.43 -13.06 16.17
CA LEU A 72 27.16 -12.03 16.92
C LEU A 72 28.38 -12.61 17.62
N LYS A 73 28.25 -13.77 18.27
CA LYS A 73 29.36 -14.49 18.90
C LYS A 73 30.37 -15.02 17.88
N ALA A 74 29.87 -15.63 16.80
CA ALA A 74 30.73 -16.21 15.77
C ALA A 74 31.56 -15.16 15.00
N TYR A 75 31.04 -13.92 14.89
CA TYR A 75 31.70 -12.84 14.17
C TYR A 75 32.53 -11.89 15.07
N ALA A 76 32.55 -12.10 16.36
CA ALA A 76 33.26 -11.21 17.31
C ALA A 76 34.78 -11.16 17.09
N ASN A 77 35.43 -12.32 16.87
CA ASN A 77 36.89 -12.46 16.84
C ASN A 77 37.37 -13.09 15.51
N GLN A 78 37.14 -12.39 14.40
CA GLN A 78 37.55 -12.87 13.09
C GLN A 78 38.95 -12.43 12.72
N THR A 79 39.72 -13.31 12.06
CA THR A 79 41.03 -13.05 11.48
C THR A 79 40.99 -13.25 9.97
N GLY A 80 41.95 -12.68 9.22
CA GLY A 80 42.04 -12.80 7.77
C GLY A 80 41.37 -11.64 6.99
N PRO A 81 41.41 -11.66 5.66
CA PRO A 81 40.97 -10.56 4.82
C PRO A 81 39.43 -10.45 4.71
N ILE A 82 38.71 -11.56 4.88
CA ILE A 82 37.24 -11.59 4.80
C ILE A 82 36.66 -11.41 6.18
N ARG A 83 35.80 -10.43 6.35
CA ARG A 83 35.07 -10.15 7.60
C ARG A 83 33.56 -10.28 7.36
N ARG A 84 32.88 -10.79 8.35
CA ARG A 84 31.41 -10.87 8.37
C ARG A 84 30.89 -10.06 9.56
N GLY A 85 29.78 -9.40 9.35
CA GLY A 85 29.10 -8.64 10.40
C GLY A 85 27.63 -8.99 10.45
N ILE A 86 27.00 -8.63 11.56
CA ILE A 86 25.56 -8.65 11.71
C ILE A 86 25.13 -7.31 12.30
N GLY A 87 24.11 -6.71 11.75
CA GLY A 87 23.57 -5.44 12.20
C GLY A 87 22.08 -5.54 12.44
N LEU A 88 21.55 -4.56 13.13
CA LEU A 88 20.15 -4.39 13.45
C LEU A 88 19.75 -2.94 13.15
N ALA A 89 18.73 -2.76 12.35
CA ALA A 89 18.10 -1.46 12.14
C ALA A 89 16.59 -1.58 12.34
N THR A 90 15.99 -0.54 12.88
CA THR A 90 14.56 -0.51 13.18
C THR A 90 13.99 0.84 12.79
N PHE A 91 12.75 0.87 12.32
CA PHE A 91 12.12 2.11 11.91
C PHE A 91 10.62 2.10 12.16
N TRP A 92 10.05 3.27 12.16
CA TRP A 92 8.63 3.53 12.19
C TRP A 92 8.23 4.25 10.90
N TYR A 93 7.08 3.89 10.36
CA TYR A 93 6.54 4.54 9.19
C TYR A 93 5.03 4.68 9.31
N ASN A 94 4.51 5.86 9.00
CA ASN A 94 3.08 6.09 9.03
C ASN A 94 2.39 5.41 7.84
N THR A 95 1.16 4.96 8.05
CA THR A 95 0.23 4.68 6.98
C THR A 95 -0.73 5.86 6.92
N ALA A 96 -0.65 6.63 5.83
CA ALA A 96 -1.32 7.91 5.66
C ALA A 96 -0.81 9.01 6.63
N VAL A 97 -1.24 10.24 6.44
CA VAL A 97 -0.83 11.41 7.26
C VAL A 97 -2.00 11.88 8.14
N PHE A 98 -2.63 10.93 8.81
CA PHE A 98 -3.69 11.21 9.76
C PHE A 98 -3.08 11.77 11.08
N PRO A 99 -3.64 12.81 11.75
CA PRO A 99 -4.93 13.46 11.46
C PRO A 99 -4.84 14.79 10.69
N ILE A 100 -3.77 15.03 9.92
CA ILE A 100 -3.48 16.34 9.29
C ILE A 100 -4.48 16.69 8.17
N SER A 101 -5.46 15.82 7.88
CA SER A 101 -6.52 16.04 6.87
C SER A 101 -6.03 16.26 5.44
N LEU A 102 -4.88 15.70 5.07
CA LEU A 102 -4.33 15.74 3.72
C LEU A 102 -4.69 14.50 2.90
N GLU A 103 -5.52 13.61 3.43
CA GLU A 103 -5.81 12.30 2.82
C GLU A 103 -6.95 12.41 1.81
N THR A 104 -6.68 13.10 0.72
CA THR A 104 -7.58 13.18 -0.45
C THR A 104 -6.96 12.46 -1.64
N SER A 105 -7.81 11.86 -2.44
CA SER A 105 -7.46 11.26 -3.72
C SER A 105 -8.67 11.32 -4.64
N SER A 106 -8.43 11.37 -5.94
CA SER A 106 -9.47 11.38 -6.95
C SER A 106 -9.12 10.44 -8.08
N CYS A 107 -10.14 9.83 -8.67
CA CYS A 107 -9.96 9.06 -9.89
C CYS A 107 -11.13 9.24 -10.86
N ARG A 108 -10.87 8.95 -12.12
CA ARG A 108 -11.86 8.91 -13.19
C ARG A 108 -11.81 7.56 -13.87
N LEU A 109 -12.97 7.00 -14.15
CA LEU A 109 -13.13 5.77 -14.92
C LEU A 109 -13.94 6.04 -16.19
N GLN A 110 -13.50 5.43 -17.27
CA GLN A 110 -14.21 5.43 -18.54
C GLN A 110 -14.26 4.00 -19.08
N LEU A 111 -15.49 3.49 -19.30
CA LEU A 111 -15.70 2.23 -20.02
C LEU A 111 -15.60 2.51 -21.53
N ASN A 112 -14.77 1.72 -22.21
CA ASN A 112 -14.62 1.77 -23.66
C ASN A 112 -15.60 0.79 -24.34
N LEU A 113 -15.81 0.97 -25.64
CA LEU A 113 -16.74 0.15 -26.42
C LEU A 113 -16.33 -1.33 -26.53
N ASP A 114 -15.06 -1.62 -26.36
CA ASP A 114 -14.50 -2.97 -26.38
C ASP A 114 -14.53 -3.68 -25.00
N GLY A 115 -15.16 -3.05 -24.00
CA GLY A 115 -15.24 -3.57 -22.64
C GLY A 115 -13.98 -3.36 -21.79
N THR A 116 -12.99 -2.63 -22.29
CA THR A 116 -11.84 -2.17 -21.49
C THR A 116 -12.20 -0.92 -20.70
N VAL A 117 -11.41 -0.61 -19.69
CA VAL A 117 -11.61 0.56 -18.82
C VAL A 117 -10.36 1.41 -18.79
N ASN A 118 -10.47 2.70 -19.04
CA ASN A 118 -9.44 3.67 -18.76
C ASN A 118 -9.60 4.18 -17.34
N LEU A 119 -8.51 4.13 -16.56
CA LEU A 119 -8.41 4.61 -15.18
C LEU A 119 -7.40 5.75 -15.11
N GLN A 120 -7.84 6.92 -14.70
CA GLN A 120 -6.98 8.06 -14.35
C GLN A 120 -7.01 8.24 -12.84
N VAL A 121 -5.83 8.27 -12.22
CA VAL A 121 -5.64 8.45 -10.78
C VAL A 121 -4.68 9.58 -10.53
N GLY A 122 -4.93 10.39 -9.52
CA GLY A 122 -4.07 11.53 -9.19
C GLY A 122 -2.72 11.17 -8.57
N GLU A 123 -2.57 9.97 -8.03
CA GLU A 123 -1.34 9.46 -7.44
C GLU A 123 -0.41 8.86 -8.49
N THR A 124 0.89 9.11 -8.31
CA THR A 124 1.95 8.80 -9.28
C THR A 124 2.61 7.46 -9.02
N GLU A 125 2.84 6.68 -10.07
CA GLU A 125 3.75 5.53 -10.04
C GLU A 125 5.20 6.03 -9.88
N ILE A 126 5.91 5.48 -8.89
CA ILE A 126 7.32 5.80 -8.60
C ILE A 126 8.22 4.55 -8.55
N GLY A 127 7.76 3.46 -9.16
CA GLY A 127 8.45 2.16 -9.20
C GLY A 127 7.99 1.16 -8.16
N GLN A 128 6.96 1.49 -7.34
CA GLN A 128 6.41 0.61 -6.31
C GLN A 128 5.30 -0.34 -6.83
N GLY A 129 4.87 -0.19 -8.10
CA GLY A 129 3.84 -1.03 -8.72
C GLY A 129 2.41 -0.56 -8.47
N ALA A 130 2.20 0.73 -8.24
CA ALA A 130 0.89 1.31 -7.97
C ALA A 130 -0.08 1.11 -9.13
N ASP A 131 0.35 1.36 -10.36
CA ASP A 131 -0.50 1.21 -11.56
C ASP A 131 -1.08 -0.20 -11.69
N THR A 132 -0.26 -1.22 -11.44
CA THR A 132 -0.72 -2.62 -11.43
C THR A 132 -1.72 -2.87 -10.30
N ALA A 133 -1.46 -2.38 -9.11
CA ALA A 133 -2.37 -2.52 -7.98
C ALA A 133 -3.71 -1.82 -8.24
N TYR A 134 -3.70 -0.65 -8.84
CA TYR A 134 -4.90 0.11 -9.21
C TYR A 134 -5.73 -0.62 -10.26
N ALA A 135 -5.07 -1.17 -11.28
CA ALA A 135 -5.73 -1.98 -12.30
C ALA A 135 -6.41 -3.21 -11.69
N GLN A 136 -5.72 -3.92 -10.78
CA GLN A 136 -6.28 -5.08 -10.08
C GLN A 136 -7.48 -4.71 -9.22
N MET A 137 -7.40 -3.64 -8.43
CA MET A 137 -8.53 -3.16 -7.61
C MET A 137 -9.75 -2.81 -8.47
N CYS A 138 -9.53 -2.07 -9.55
CA CYS A 138 -10.59 -1.68 -10.45
C CYS A 138 -11.26 -2.89 -11.12
N ALA A 139 -10.46 -3.83 -11.62
CA ALA A 139 -10.95 -5.04 -12.30
C ALA A 139 -11.76 -5.92 -11.35
N GLU A 140 -11.28 -6.15 -10.14
CA GLU A 140 -11.96 -6.94 -9.10
C GLU A 140 -13.34 -6.35 -8.78
N ILE A 141 -13.41 -5.06 -8.53
CA ILE A 141 -14.66 -4.38 -8.14
C ILE A 141 -15.66 -4.37 -9.29
N LEU A 142 -15.20 -4.11 -10.52
CA LEU A 142 -16.05 -4.13 -11.71
C LEU A 142 -16.48 -5.55 -12.09
N GLY A 143 -15.73 -6.58 -11.73
CA GLY A 143 -15.96 -7.96 -12.14
C GLY A 143 -15.43 -8.26 -13.55
N LEU A 144 -14.29 -7.65 -13.92
CA LEU A 144 -13.62 -7.92 -15.19
C LEU A 144 -12.87 -9.25 -15.15
N SER A 145 -12.70 -9.90 -16.29
CA SER A 145 -12.02 -11.19 -16.41
C SER A 145 -10.49 -11.11 -16.20
N ASP A 146 -9.89 -9.94 -16.42
CA ASP A 146 -8.46 -9.71 -16.27
C ASP A 146 -8.21 -8.23 -15.93
N TYR A 147 -7.26 -7.96 -15.04
CA TYR A 147 -6.83 -6.59 -14.72
C TYR A 147 -6.18 -5.88 -15.92
N LYS A 148 -5.66 -6.62 -16.89
CA LYS A 148 -5.13 -6.08 -18.15
C LYS A 148 -6.17 -5.37 -19.02
N LYS A 149 -7.45 -5.56 -18.71
CA LYS A 149 -8.54 -4.79 -19.31
C LYS A 149 -8.67 -3.38 -18.72
N VAL A 150 -7.91 -3.07 -17.68
CA VAL A 150 -7.85 -1.73 -17.10
C VAL A 150 -6.56 -1.05 -17.56
N HIS A 151 -6.68 0.00 -18.32
CA HIS A 151 -5.58 0.84 -18.78
C HIS A 151 -5.42 2.00 -17.81
N VAL A 152 -4.39 1.93 -16.97
CA VAL A 152 -4.05 3.03 -16.07
C VAL A 152 -3.31 4.09 -16.87
N LEU A 153 -3.87 5.28 -16.91
CA LEU A 153 -3.29 6.43 -17.62
C LEU A 153 -2.40 7.21 -16.65
N SER A 154 -1.14 6.78 -16.55
CA SER A 154 -0.16 7.32 -15.59
C SER A 154 0.63 8.52 -16.11
N CYS A 155 0.18 9.18 -17.18
CA CYS A 155 0.88 10.33 -17.75
C CYS A 155 0.84 11.60 -16.87
N GLN A 156 0.05 11.61 -15.81
CA GLN A 156 -0.01 12.69 -14.81
C GLN A 156 -0.13 14.11 -15.39
N ASP A 157 -0.94 14.23 -16.44
CA ASP A 157 -1.26 15.53 -17.05
C ASP A 157 -2.25 16.27 -16.16
N THR A 158 -1.82 17.38 -15.57
CA THR A 158 -2.63 18.16 -14.63
C THR A 158 -3.87 18.81 -15.26
N ASP A 159 -3.97 18.87 -16.58
CA ASP A 159 -5.15 19.39 -17.27
C ASP A 159 -6.27 18.33 -17.31
N VAL A 160 -5.96 17.05 -17.26
CA VAL A 160 -6.93 15.96 -17.41
C VAL A 160 -6.94 14.96 -16.25
N THR A 161 -5.82 14.79 -15.57
CA THR A 161 -5.70 13.86 -14.44
C THR A 161 -6.34 14.46 -13.18
N PRO A 162 -7.20 13.73 -12.48
CA PRO A 162 -7.77 14.19 -11.22
C PRO A 162 -6.69 14.50 -10.18
N THR A 163 -6.97 15.40 -9.26
CA THR A 163 -6.02 15.79 -8.21
C THR A 163 -5.68 14.62 -7.29
N GLY A 164 -4.39 14.45 -7.03
CA GLY A 164 -3.82 13.59 -6.00
C GLY A 164 -2.65 14.29 -5.33
N LEU A 165 -2.31 13.86 -4.13
CA LEU A 165 -1.27 14.51 -3.31
C LEU A 165 0.08 13.78 -3.37
N GLY A 166 0.17 12.70 -4.15
CA GLY A 166 1.42 11.98 -4.38
C GLY A 166 1.63 10.73 -3.54
N ALA A 167 2.81 10.13 -3.72
CA ALA A 167 3.23 8.85 -3.17
C ALA A 167 4.11 9.04 -1.93
N TYR A 168 3.54 9.11 -0.76
CA TYR A 168 4.26 9.20 0.52
C TYR A 168 3.46 8.55 1.66
N ALA A 169 4.11 8.27 2.77
CA ALA A 169 3.48 7.71 3.98
C ALA A 169 2.58 6.49 3.70
N SER A 170 2.92 5.65 2.72
CA SER A 170 2.15 4.47 2.31
C SER A 170 0.67 4.75 2.02
N ARG A 171 0.34 5.97 1.59
CA ARG A 171 -1.05 6.41 1.41
C ARG A 171 -1.70 5.92 0.12
N GLN A 172 -0.93 5.58 -0.92
CA GLN A 172 -1.48 5.31 -2.24
C GLN A 172 -2.51 4.18 -2.25
N THR A 173 -2.14 2.99 -1.82
CA THR A 173 -3.08 1.85 -1.77
C THR A 173 -4.27 2.15 -0.86
N PHE A 174 -4.06 2.87 0.23
CA PHE A 174 -5.12 3.25 1.16
C PHE A 174 -6.04 4.31 0.57
N THR A 175 -5.51 5.47 0.19
CA THR A 175 -6.31 6.65 -0.20
C THR A 175 -6.81 6.53 -1.65
N ALA A 176 -5.91 6.25 -2.60
CA ALA A 176 -6.28 6.05 -4.00
C ALA A 176 -7.13 4.79 -4.18
N GLY A 177 -6.80 3.70 -3.47
CA GLY A 177 -7.61 2.48 -3.47
C GLY A 177 -9.04 2.73 -3.03
N PHE A 178 -9.26 3.58 -2.03
CA PHE A 178 -10.60 3.97 -1.61
C PHE A 178 -11.35 4.77 -2.69
N SER A 179 -10.68 5.72 -3.34
CA SER A 179 -11.22 6.48 -4.47
C SER A 179 -11.58 5.58 -5.65
N ILE A 180 -10.69 4.65 -6.01
CA ILE A 180 -10.93 3.66 -7.08
C ILE A 180 -12.12 2.78 -6.73
N ARG A 181 -12.21 2.31 -5.49
CA ARG A 181 -13.34 1.50 -5.02
C ARG A 181 -14.67 2.23 -5.22
N GLN A 182 -14.79 3.44 -4.70
CA GLN A 182 -16.02 4.23 -4.79
C GLN A 182 -16.42 4.50 -6.24
N THR A 183 -15.45 4.88 -7.08
CA THR A 183 -15.71 5.21 -8.49
C THR A 183 -16.04 3.95 -9.30
N SER A 184 -15.37 2.82 -9.03
CA SER A 184 -15.68 1.54 -9.67
C SER A 184 -17.08 1.01 -9.30
N GLU A 185 -17.47 1.11 -8.03
CA GLU A 185 -18.82 0.76 -7.58
C GLU A 185 -19.89 1.65 -8.24
N LEU A 186 -19.59 2.95 -8.43
CA LEU A 186 -20.46 3.87 -9.14
C LEU A 186 -20.60 3.49 -10.63
N LEU A 187 -19.49 3.21 -11.29
CA LEU A 187 -19.49 2.78 -12.70
C LEU A 187 -20.25 1.46 -12.87
N LYS A 188 -19.96 0.47 -12.03
CA LYS A 188 -20.67 -0.82 -12.02
C LYS A 188 -22.19 -0.64 -11.92
N ARG A 189 -22.63 0.23 -11.03
CA ARG A 189 -24.04 0.55 -10.85
C ARG A 189 -24.65 1.15 -12.12
N LYS A 190 -23.98 2.12 -12.76
CA LYS A 190 -24.43 2.71 -14.03
C LYS A 190 -24.51 1.69 -15.16
N ILE A 191 -23.53 0.79 -15.26
CA ILE A 191 -23.56 -0.30 -16.25
C ILE A 191 -24.80 -1.18 -16.05
N LEU A 192 -25.09 -1.59 -14.82
CA LEU A 192 -26.24 -2.43 -14.51
C LEU A 192 -27.58 -1.68 -14.73
N GLU A 193 -27.63 -0.39 -14.45
CA GLU A 193 -28.80 0.45 -14.75
C GLU A 193 -29.06 0.52 -16.25
N TYR A 194 -28.02 0.72 -17.06
CA TYR A 194 -28.14 0.69 -18.52
C TYR A 194 -28.58 -0.70 -19.03
N ALA A 195 -27.97 -1.76 -18.51
CA ALA A 195 -28.30 -3.13 -18.89
C ALA A 195 -29.75 -3.52 -18.55
N ARG A 196 -30.36 -2.90 -17.54
CA ARG A 196 -31.76 -3.12 -17.17
C ARG A 196 -32.71 -2.84 -18.35
N GLU A 197 -32.40 -1.83 -19.14
CA GLU A 197 -33.26 -1.45 -20.30
C GLU A 197 -33.25 -2.55 -21.37
N GLY A 198 -32.07 -3.10 -21.68
CA GLY A 198 -31.94 -4.17 -22.69
C GLY A 198 -32.36 -5.55 -22.19
N THR A 199 -32.09 -5.87 -20.94
CA THR A 199 -32.30 -7.21 -20.37
C THR A 199 -33.69 -7.37 -19.72
N ARG A 200 -34.38 -6.29 -19.41
CA ARG A 200 -35.63 -6.25 -18.62
C ARG A 200 -35.49 -6.94 -17.24
N GLN A 201 -34.30 -7.04 -16.71
CA GLN A 201 -34.00 -7.59 -15.36
C GLN A 201 -33.87 -6.43 -14.36
N ALA A 202 -34.28 -6.65 -13.11
CA ALA A 202 -33.97 -5.71 -12.04
C ALA A 202 -32.47 -5.67 -11.74
N THR A 203 -31.90 -4.50 -11.50
CA THR A 203 -30.46 -4.32 -11.20
C THR A 203 -30.01 -5.18 -10.03
N SER A 204 -30.85 -5.36 -8.99
CA SER A 204 -30.58 -6.23 -7.83
C SER A 204 -30.47 -7.72 -8.15
N LYS A 205 -30.87 -8.14 -9.35
CA LYS A 205 -30.77 -9.53 -9.83
C LYS A 205 -29.63 -9.74 -10.83
N MET A 206 -28.86 -8.70 -11.09
CA MET A 206 -27.73 -8.75 -12.03
C MET A 206 -26.42 -8.48 -11.32
N GLY A 207 -25.34 -9.07 -11.84
CA GLY A 207 -23.95 -8.82 -11.44
C GLY A 207 -23.06 -8.76 -12.67
N ILE A 208 -21.80 -8.38 -12.46
CA ILE A 208 -20.79 -8.46 -13.51
C ILE A 208 -19.78 -9.50 -13.05
N ILE A 209 -19.56 -10.54 -13.85
CA ILE A 209 -18.60 -11.62 -13.63
C ILE A 209 -17.90 -11.91 -14.96
N ASP A 210 -16.59 -11.99 -14.93
CA ASP A 210 -15.74 -12.26 -16.10
C ASP A 210 -16.06 -11.37 -17.32
N SER A 211 -16.28 -10.06 -17.07
CA SER A 211 -16.67 -9.07 -18.09
C SER A 211 -18.03 -9.33 -18.75
N HIS A 212 -18.90 -10.09 -18.10
CA HIS A 212 -20.26 -10.32 -18.55
C HIS A 212 -21.28 -9.90 -17.51
N ILE A 213 -22.36 -9.34 -17.95
CA ILE A 213 -23.54 -9.10 -17.10
C ILE A 213 -24.29 -10.42 -16.98
N VAL A 214 -24.42 -10.91 -15.75
CA VAL A 214 -25.03 -12.20 -15.44
C VAL A 214 -26.22 -12.04 -14.53
N ARG A 215 -27.16 -12.99 -14.61
CA ARG A 215 -28.22 -13.15 -13.61
C ARG A 215 -27.64 -13.84 -12.38
N ILE A 216 -27.75 -13.21 -11.20
CA ILE A 216 -27.12 -13.72 -9.95
C ILE A 216 -27.72 -15.08 -9.53
N THR A 217 -28.99 -15.33 -9.80
CA THR A 217 -29.70 -16.52 -9.32
C THR A 217 -29.24 -17.84 -9.95
N ASP A 218 -28.81 -17.82 -11.21
CA ASP A 218 -28.48 -19.02 -12.00
C ASP A 218 -27.18 -18.87 -12.81
N GLY A 219 -26.49 -17.73 -12.70
CA GLY A 219 -25.24 -17.46 -13.44
C GLY A 219 -25.41 -17.25 -14.93
N ARG A 220 -26.65 -17.18 -15.43
CA ARG A 220 -26.90 -17.01 -16.87
C ARG A 220 -26.35 -15.68 -17.39
N VAL A 221 -25.53 -15.75 -18.44
CA VAL A 221 -25.03 -14.57 -19.14
C VAL A 221 -26.20 -13.87 -19.84
N LEU A 222 -26.32 -12.58 -19.61
CA LEU A 222 -27.36 -11.72 -20.18
C LEU A 222 -26.79 -10.82 -21.28
N MET A 223 -25.57 -10.30 -21.10
CA MET A 223 -24.92 -9.35 -22.00
C MET A 223 -23.41 -9.39 -21.78
N SER A 224 -22.60 -9.12 -22.80
CA SER A 224 -21.16 -8.83 -22.68
C SER A 224 -20.95 -7.36 -22.36
N LEU A 225 -19.79 -7.01 -21.78
CA LEU A 225 -19.34 -5.60 -21.66
C LEU A 225 -18.68 -5.08 -22.96
N SER A 226 -18.38 -5.96 -23.89
CA SER A 226 -17.84 -5.66 -25.22
C SER A 226 -18.89 -5.82 -26.30
#